data_474006b1d977c36632c668e2dc40c4cc
#
_entry.id   474006b1d977c36632c668e2dc40c4cc
#
_cell.length_a   1.000
_cell.length_b   1.000
_cell.length_c   1.000
_cell.angle_alpha   90.00
_cell.angle_beta   90.00
_cell.angle_gamma   90.00
#
_symmetry.space_group_name_H-M   'P 1'
#
loop_
_entity.id
_entity.type
_entity.pdbx_description
1 polymer ?
#
loop_
_entity_poly.entity_id
_entity_poly.type
_entity_poly.pdbx_seq_one_letter_code
_entity_poly.pdbx_strand_id
1 'polypeptide(L)'
;MTSLKKYSTRLHTAEAAMLLALGISLCLAVWGGAQSSQLSQKLVRLHVVAASDEQYEQELKLRVRDAVLDFAEPLLSDASSAGEARATLLENLDGIEAAAESAAEGRPVSVTLREENYPTRRYEDFSLPAGRYSSLRVVLGDGRGQNWWCVVFPPLCTSAVTEPAGGLTDDDMRVIALDGSGYVLRFRAMELWGELRDLFDGD
;
A
#
# COMPACT_ATOMS: atom_id res chain seq x y z
N MET A 1 54.68 -16.22 -20.66
CA MET A 1 53.36 -16.38 -21.34
C MET A 1 52.23 -16.97 -20.45
N THR A 2 52.54 -17.68 -19.41
CA THR A 2 51.54 -18.31 -18.48
C THR A 2 50.78 -17.33 -17.56
N SER A 3 51.40 -16.21 -17.18
CA SER A 3 50.78 -15.24 -16.27
C SER A 3 49.64 -14.42 -16.91
N LEU A 4 49.81 -13.98 -18.14
CA LEU A 4 48.80 -13.20 -18.90
C LEU A 4 47.53 -14.02 -19.20
N LYS A 5 47.70 -15.31 -19.52
CA LYS A 5 46.58 -16.23 -19.77
C LYS A 5 45.75 -16.48 -18.52
N LYS A 6 46.39 -16.57 -17.36
CA LYS A 6 45.72 -16.74 -16.05
C LYS A 6 44.95 -15.47 -15.63
N TYR A 7 45.45 -14.28 -16.00
CA TYR A 7 44.78 -13.01 -15.74
C TYR A 7 43.53 -12.84 -16.61
N SER A 8 43.65 -13.16 -17.90
CA SER A 8 42.50 -13.14 -18.83
C SER A 8 41.38 -14.08 -18.41
N THR A 9 41.69 -15.31 -17.99
CA THR A 9 40.68 -16.27 -17.52
C THR A 9 39.99 -15.80 -16.24
N ARG A 10 40.70 -15.17 -15.31
CA ARG A 10 40.10 -14.60 -14.09
C ARG A 10 39.19 -13.39 -14.40
N LEU A 11 39.54 -12.57 -15.40
CA LEU A 11 38.74 -11.46 -15.83
C LEU A 11 37.41 -11.95 -16.42
N HIS A 12 37.45 -12.93 -17.31
CA HIS A 12 36.23 -13.50 -17.92
C HIS A 12 35.33 -14.23 -16.91
N THR A 13 35.92 -14.89 -15.88
CA THR A 13 35.13 -15.50 -14.81
C THR A 13 34.46 -14.44 -13.93
N ALA A 14 35.12 -13.32 -13.67
CA ALA A 14 34.52 -12.20 -12.91
C ALA A 14 33.40 -11.51 -13.70
N GLU A 15 33.60 -11.28 -15.01
CA GLU A 15 32.58 -10.75 -15.91
C GLU A 15 31.36 -11.67 -15.96
N ALA A 16 31.56 -12.97 -16.14
CA ALA A 16 30.49 -13.95 -16.16
C ALA A 16 29.74 -14.01 -14.82
N ALA A 17 30.44 -13.94 -13.68
CA ALA A 17 29.84 -13.90 -12.35
C ALA A 17 29.00 -12.62 -12.15
N MET A 18 29.49 -11.46 -12.60
CA MET A 18 28.75 -10.21 -12.54
C MET A 18 27.48 -10.24 -13.40
N LEU A 19 27.57 -10.75 -14.63
CA LEU A 19 26.40 -10.89 -15.49
C LEU A 19 25.37 -11.86 -14.93
N LEU A 20 25.80 -12.96 -14.33
CA LEU A 20 24.94 -13.92 -13.65
C LEU A 20 24.25 -13.28 -12.44
N ALA A 21 25.00 -12.56 -11.60
CA ALA A 21 24.47 -11.87 -10.44
C ALA A 21 23.44 -10.79 -10.85
N LEU A 22 23.73 -10.04 -11.92
CA LEU A 22 22.80 -9.05 -12.48
C LEU A 22 21.53 -9.72 -13.01
N GLY A 23 21.66 -10.84 -13.74
CA GLY A 23 20.52 -11.62 -14.23
C GLY A 23 19.63 -12.14 -13.09
N ILE A 24 20.24 -12.73 -12.05
CA ILE A 24 19.50 -13.18 -10.86
C ILE A 24 18.81 -12.00 -10.16
N SER A 25 19.49 -10.87 -10.01
CA SER A 25 18.91 -9.67 -9.37
C SER A 25 17.71 -9.13 -10.16
N LEU A 26 17.79 -9.09 -11.48
CA LEU A 26 16.68 -8.69 -12.34
C LEU A 26 15.50 -9.66 -12.24
N CYS A 27 15.75 -10.97 -12.27
CA CYS A 27 14.69 -11.97 -12.09
C CYS A 27 13.99 -11.83 -10.74
N LEU A 28 14.75 -11.63 -9.66
CA LEU A 28 14.20 -11.43 -8.32
C LEU A 28 13.39 -10.11 -8.21
N ALA A 29 13.85 -9.04 -8.87
CA ALA A 29 13.14 -7.77 -8.90
C ALA A 29 11.80 -7.89 -9.64
N VAL A 30 11.78 -8.53 -10.81
CA VAL A 30 10.55 -8.77 -11.59
C VAL A 30 9.58 -9.66 -10.82
N TRP A 31 10.07 -10.75 -10.23
CA TRP A 31 9.22 -11.65 -9.46
C TRP A 31 8.65 -10.97 -8.20
N GLY A 32 9.45 -10.19 -7.47
CA GLY A 32 9.00 -9.42 -6.31
C GLY A 32 7.96 -8.34 -6.67
N GLY A 33 8.15 -7.65 -7.78
CA GLY A 33 7.20 -6.67 -8.30
C GLY A 33 5.86 -7.28 -8.68
N ALA A 34 5.87 -8.46 -9.33
CA ALA A 34 4.66 -9.18 -9.70
C ALA A 34 3.82 -9.58 -8.46
N GLN A 35 4.50 -10.11 -7.43
CA GLN A 35 3.85 -10.50 -6.18
C GLN A 35 3.19 -9.31 -5.45
N SER A 36 3.90 -8.18 -5.36
CA SER A 36 3.38 -6.95 -4.75
C SER A 36 2.18 -6.40 -5.51
N SER A 37 2.22 -6.44 -6.83
CA SER A 37 1.13 -5.98 -7.70
C SER A 37 -0.12 -6.85 -7.57
N GLN A 38 0.01 -8.17 -7.39
CA GLN A 38 -1.12 -9.05 -7.14
C GLN A 38 -1.79 -8.76 -5.79
N LEU A 39 -1.00 -8.55 -4.74
CA LEU A 39 -1.53 -8.19 -3.43
C LEU A 39 -2.25 -6.84 -3.46
N SER A 40 -1.66 -5.83 -4.10
CA SER A 40 -2.24 -4.49 -4.15
C SER A 40 -3.61 -4.46 -4.85
N GLN A 41 -3.85 -5.36 -5.82
CA GLN A 41 -5.14 -5.50 -6.52
C GLN A 41 -6.23 -6.14 -5.66
N LYS A 42 -5.88 -6.79 -4.56
CA LYS A 42 -6.81 -7.45 -3.63
C LYS A 42 -7.23 -6.56 -2.47
N LEU A 43 -6.68 -5.36 -2.39
CA LEU A 43 -6.91 -4.44 -1.27
C LEU A 43 -7.51 -3.12 -1.75
N VAL A 44 -8.40 -2.56 -0.93
CA VAL A 44 -8.79 -1.14 -1.02
C VAL A 44 -8.31 -0.45 0.24
N ARG A 45 -7.53 0.61 0.08
CA ARG A 45 -6.95 1.37 1.20
C ARG A 45 -7.81 2.56 1.56
N LEU A 46 -7.71 2.98 2.82
CA LEU A 46 -8.27 4.25 3.30
C LEU A 46 -7.11 5.20 3.60
N HIS A 47 -7.22 6.41 3.07
CA HIS A 47 -6.27 7.49 3.26
C HIS A 47 -6.98 8.74 3.76
N VAL A 48 -6.81 9.09 5.02
CA VAL A 48 -7.41 10.30 5.61
C VAL A 48 -6.33 11.32 5.88
N VAL A 49 -6.51 12.55 5.38
CA VAL A 49 -5.56 13.65 5.49
C VAL A 49 -6.15 14.73 6.37
N ALA A 50 -5.44 15.10 7.45
CA ALA A 50 -5.86 16.21 8.32
C ALA A 50 -5.66 17.57 7.64
N ALA A 51 -6.41 18.58 8.07
CA ALA A 51 -6.24 19.94 7.59
C ALA A 51 -4.89 20.55 7.96
N SER A 52 -4.39 20.26 9.18
CA SER A 52 -3.09 20.68 9.68
C SER A 52 -2.52 19.70 10.70
N ASP A 53 -1.31 19.97 11.22
CA ASP A 53 -0.66 19.15 12.25
C ASP A 53 -1.05 19.56 13.69
N GLU A 54 -1.97 20.49 13.85
CA GLU A 54 -2.51 20.85 15.16
C GLU A 54 -3.19 19.65 15.81
N GLN A 55 -3.02 19.49 17.11
CA GLN A 55 -3.55 18.33 17.86
C GLN A 55 -5.05 18.15 17.64
N TYR A 56 -5.80 19.24 17.65
CA TYR A 56 -7.25 19.21 17.39
C TYR A 56 -7.58 18.63 16.00
N GLU A 57 -6.86 19.04 14.95
CA GLU A 57 -7.07 18.55 13.59
C GLU A 57 -6.68 17.08 13.45
N GLN A 58 -5.68 16.63 14.21
CA GLN A 58 -5.30 15.22 14.25
C GLN A 58 -6.37 14.36 14.95
N GLU A 59 -6.97 14.85 16.03
CA GLU A 59 -8.09 14.18 16.72
C GLU A 59 -9.36 14.18 15.83
N LEU A 60 -9.66 15.30 15.16
CA LEU A 60 -10.76 15.42 14.22
C LEU A 60 -10.64 14.41 13.07
N LYS A 61 -9.46 14.29 12.49
CA LYS A 61 -9.15 13.29 11.46
C LYS A 61 -9.51 11.86 11.92
N LEU A 62 -9.22 11.50 13.17
CA LEU A 62 -9.55 10.17 13.69
C LEU A 62 -11.07 9.97 13.82
N ARG A 63 -11.81 10.99 14.25
CA ARG A 63 -13.28 10.92 14.30
C ARG A 63 -13.90 10.77 12.90
N VAL A 64 -13.38 11.52 11.92
CA VAL A 64 -13.82 11.40 10.53
C VAL A 64 -13.48 10.03 9.95
N ARG A 65 -12.29 9.50 10.23
CA ARG A 65 -11.93 8.13 9.87
C ARG A 65 -12.95 7.12 10.40
N ASP A 66 -13.30 7.23 11.69
CA ASP A 66 -14.22 6.29 12.33
C ASP A 66 -15.62 6.39 11.69
N ALA A 67 -16.12 7.58 11.45
CA ALA A 67 -17.42 7.77 10.77
C ALA A 67 -17.44 7.21 9.34
N VAL A 68 -16.34 7.34 8.60
CA VAL A 68 -16.19 6.74 7.27
C VAL A 68 -16.17 5.22 7.34
N LEU A 69 -15.45 4.65 8.30
CA LEU A 69 -15.40 3.20 8.49
C LEU A 69 -16.77 2.64 8.91
N ASP A 70 -17.43 3.26 9.89
CA ASP A 70 -18.75 2.86 10.38
C ASP A 70 -19.80 2.84 9.25
N PHE A 71 -19.68 3.78 8.29
CA PHE A 71 -20.54 3.82 7.12
C PHE A 71 -20.15 2.78 6.06
N ALA A 72 -18.84 2.61 5.80
CA ALA A 72 -18.36 1.77 4.71
C ALA A 72 -18.37 0.26 5.06
N GLU A 73 -18.08 -0.13 6.30
CA GLU A 73 -17.99 -1.54 6.69
C GLU A 73 -19.27 -2.35 6.41
N PRO A 74 -20.48 -1.87 6.75
CA PRO A 74 -21.71 -2.60 6.41
C PRO A 74 -21.94 -2.77 4.91
N LEU A 75 -21.53 -1.77 4.10
CA LEU A 75 -21.66 -1.83 2.64
C LEU A 75 -20.74 -2.87 2.01
N LEU A 76 -19.61 -3.14 2.67
CA LEU A 76 -18.58 -4.05 2.16
C LEU A 76 -18.69 -5.46 2.72
N SER A 77 -19.65 -5.73 3.60
CA SER A 77 -19.82 -7.04 4.26
C SER A 77 -20.01 -8.19 3.29
N ASP A 78 -20.70 -7.94 2.17
CA ASP A 78 -21.02 -8.94 1.15
C ASP A 78 -20.01 -8.95 -0.02
N ALA A 79 -19.04 -8.03 -0.03
CA ALA A 79 -18.04 -7.98 -1.08
C ALA A 79 -17.09 -9.18 -0.99
N SER A 80 -16.93 -9.91 -2.08
CA SER A 80 -16.06 -11.08 -2.18
C SER A 80 -14.69 -10.76 -2.78
N SER A 81 -14.52 -9.54 -3.33
CA SER A 81 -13.30 -9.09 -3.99
C SER A 81 -13.10 -7.58 -3.86
N ALA A 82 -11.84 -7.13 -3.99
CA ALA A 82 -11.53 -5.71 -4.02
C ALA A 82 -12.20 -4.98 -5.20
N GLY A 83 -12.46 -5.68 -6.31
CA GLY A 83 -13.20 -5.14 -7.44
C GLY A 83 -14.65 -4.81 -7.09
N GLU A 84 -15.34 -5.72 -6.40
CA GLU A 84 -16.71 -5.51 -5.89
C GLU A 84 -16.72 -4.42 -4.81
N ALA A 85 -15.80 -4.48 -3.84
CA ALA A 85 -15.68 -3.46 -2.82
C ALA A 85 -15.46 -2.06 -3.42
N ARG A 86 -14.61 -1.96 -4.44
CA ARG A 86 -14.38 -0.71 -5.17
C ARG A 86 -15.64 -0.19 -5.87
N ALA A 87 -16.39 -1.08 -6.53
CA ALA A 87 -17.65 -0.70 -7.19
C ALA A 87 -18.67 -0.19 -6.18
N THR A 88 -18.87 -0.92 -5.08
CA THR A 88 -19.76 -0.53 -3.98
C THR A 88 -19.38 0.82 -3.37
N LEU A 89 -18.09 1.08 -3.12
CA LEU A 89 -17.62 2.37 -2.62
C LEU A 89 -17.87 3.49 -3.61
N LEU A 90 -17.68 3.26 -4.92
CA LEU A 90 -17.94 4.26 -5.96
C LEU A 90 -19.43 4.65 -6.03
N GLU A 91 -20.32 3.68 -5.90
CA GLU A 91 -21.76 3.91 -5.92
C GLU A 91 -22.26 4.66 -4.68
N ASN A 92 -21.49 4.61 -3.58
CA ASN A 92 -21.87 5.23 -2.29
C ASN A 92 -20.96 6.40 -1.89
N LEU A 93 -20.17 6.97 -2.81
CA LEU A 93 -19.24 8.06 -2.49
C LEU A 93 -19.92 9.26 -1.81
N ASP A 94 -21.09 9.67 -2.30
CA ASP A 94 -21.84 10.77 -1.71
C ASP A 94 -22.27 10.49 -0.27
N GLY A 95 -22.65 9.24 0.03
CA GLY A 95 -22.98 8.80 1.39
C GLY A 95 -21.75 8.77 2.31
N ILE A 96 -20.61 8.35 1.79
CA ILE A 96 -19.33 8.35 2.53
C ILE A 96 -18.89 9.81 2.79
N GLU A 97 -19.04 10.70 1.82
CA GLU A 97 -18.73 12.12 1.98
C GLU A 97 -19.63 12.77 3.03
N ALA A 98 -20.93 12.52 2.98
CA ALA A 98 -21.88 12.99 3.98
C ALA A 98 -21.56 12.47 5.40
N ALA A 99 -21.16 11.19 5.54
CA ALA A 99 -20.73 10.63 6.81
C ALA A 99 -19.47 11.34 7.33
N ALA A 100 -18.49 11.57 6.44
CA ALA A 100 -17.27 12.30 6.77
C ALA A 100 -17.55 13.75 7.18
N GLU A 101 -18.41 14.47 6.43
CA GLU A 101 -18.82 15.84 6.72
C GLU A 101 -19.53 15.96 8.07
N SER A 102 -20.38 14.99 8.42
CA SER A 102 -21.09 14.98 9.71
C SER A 102 -20.15 14.95 10.92
N ALA A 103 -18.99 14.32 10.76
CA ALA A 103 -17.96 14.20 11.78
C ALA A 103 -16.90 15.30 11.71
N ALA A 104 -16.86 16.07 10.61
CA ALA A 104 -15.80 17.05 10.33
C ALA A 104 -15.99 18.41 11.03
N GLU A 105 -17.06 18.59 11.80
CA GLU A 105 -17.32 19.81 12.58
C GLU A 105 -17.23 21.09 11.73
N GLY A 106 -17.79 21.04 10.51
CA GLY A 106 -17.82 22.17 9.58
C GLY A 106 -16.53 22.38 8.78
N ARG A 107 -15.54 21.51 8.88
CA ARG A 107 -14.39 21.51 7.95
C ARG A 107 -14.86 21.04 6.58
N PRO A 108 -14.41 21.69 5.48
CA PRO A 108 -14.61 21.14 4.15
C PRO A 108 -14.02 19.73 4.05
N VAL A 109 -14.78 18.82 3.46
CA VAL A 109 -14.37 17.45 3.21
C VAL A 109 -14.40 17.20 1.71
N SER A 110 -13.46 16.41 1.21
CA SER A 110 -13.47 15.88 -0.15
C SER A 110 -13.18 14.39 -0.09
N VAL A 111 -14.05 13.59 -0.69
CA VAL A 111 -13.89 12.13 -0.79
C VAL A 111 -13.69 11.74 -2.24
N THR A 112 -12.65 10.93 -2.49
CA THR A 112 -12.35 10.42 -3.82
C THR A 112 -11.90 8.97 -3.75
N LEU A 113 -12.23 8.17 -4.76
CA LEU A 113 -11.73 6.81 -4.93
C LEU A 113 -10.84 6.75 -6.17
N ARG A 114 -9.54 6.58 -5.98
CA ARG A 114 -8.53 6.61 -7.04
C ARG A 114 -7.37 5.67 -6.76
N GLU A 115 -6.54 5.47 -7.78
CA GLU A 115 -5.27 4.76 -7.59
C GLU A 115 -4.22 5.72 -7.00
N GLU A 116 -3.55 5.28 -5.93
CA GLU A 116 -2.47 6.04 -5.27
C GLU A 116 -1.25 5.16 -5.04
N ASN A 117 -0.07 5.77 -5.13
CA ASN A 117 1.19 5.14 -4.74
C ASN A 117 1.36 5.21 -3.23
N TYR A 118 1.62 4.08 -2.61
CA TYR A 118 1.87 3.97 -1.18
C TYR A 118 3.28 3.48 -0.93
N PRO A 119 4.00 4.08 0.03
CA PRO A 119 5.23 3.49 0.55
C PRO A 119 4.93 2.23 1.37
N THR A 120 5.95 1.43 1.65
CA THR A 120 5.83 0.32 2.61
C THR A 120 5.32 0.85 3.95
N ARG A 121 4.26 0.24 4.48
CA ARG A 121 3.68 0.60 5.78
C ARG A 121 3.66 -0.60 6.70
N ARG A 122 4.14 -0.37 7.92
CA ARG A 122 4.07 -1.32 9.02
C ARG A 122 2.90 -0.95 9.91
N TYR A 123 2.09 -1.93 10.23
CA TYR A 123 1.02 -1.90 11.22
C TYR A 123 1.45 -2.77 12.40
N GLU A 124 0.64 -2.88 13.43
CA GLU A 124 1.00 -3.61 14.64
C GLU A 124 1.25 -5.09 14.35
N ASP A 125 0.36 -5.72 13.58
CA ASP A 125 0.37 -7.16 13.32
C ASP A 125 0.79 -7.54 11.90
N PHE A 126 0.92 -6.56 10.98
CA PHE A 126 1.23 -6.82 9.58
C PHE A 126 1.97 -5.67 8.90
N SER A 127 2.47 -5.92 7.72
CA SER A 127 3.07 -4.88 6.89
C SER A 127 2.61 -5.00 5.44
N LEU A 128 2.39 -3.86 4.80
CA LEU A 128 2.03 -3.80 3.39
C LEU A 128 3.20 -3.26 2.57
N PRO A 129 3.52 -3.91 1.45
CA PRO A 129 4.57 -3.44 0.56
C PRO A 129 4.23 -2.11 -0.09
N ALA A 130 5.26 -1.39 -0.53
CA ALA A 130 5.08 -0.27 -1.44
C ALA A 130 4.41 -0.74 -2.73
N GLY A 131 3.52 0.08 -3.27
CA GLY A 131 2.79 -0.27 -4.49
C GLY A 131 1.67 0.70 -4.80
N ARG A 132 1.03 0.45 -5.92
CA ARG A 132 -0.14 1.21 -6.36
C ARG A 132 -1.41 0.49 -5.91
N TYR A 133 -2.23 1.19 -5.14
CA TYR A 133 -3.44 0.64 -4.52
C TYR A 133 -4.65 1.48 -4.87
N SER A 134 -5.82 0.84 -4.99
CA SER A 134 -7.09 1.57 -4.91
C SER A 134 -7.21 2.20 -3.53
N SER A 135 -7.47 3.51 -3.49
CA SER A 135 -7.49 4.33 -2.29
C SER A 135 -8.78 5.13 -2.18
N LEU A 136 -9.55 4.89 -1.14
CA LEU A 136 -10.58 5.79 -0.67
C LEU A 136 -9.88 6.92 0.09
N ARG A 137 -9.77 8.09 -0.53
CA ARG A 137 -9.10 9.24 0.03
C ARG A 137 -10.08 10.25 0.57
N VAL A 138 -9.90 10.63 1.82
CA VAL A 138 -10.68 11.66 2.53
C VAL A 138 -9.73 12.79 2.91
N VAL A 139 -10.02 14.01 2.48
CA VAL A 139 -9.18 15.18 2.76
C VAL A 139 -10.00 16.21 3.54
N LEU A 140 -9.48 16.64 4.68
CA LEU A 140 -10.05 17.68 5.53
C LEU A 140 -9.39 19.03 5.23
N GLY A 141 -10.19 20.04 4.93
CA GLY A 141 -9.70 21.38 4.64
C GLY A 141 -8.64 21.39 3.53
N ASP A 142 -7.50 22.03 3.80
CA ASP A 142 -6.40 22.14 2.84
C ASP A 142 -5.56 20.85 2.70
N GLY A 143 -5.78 19.85 3.55
CA GLY A 143 -5.05 18.57 3.50
C GLY A 143 -3.54 18.70 3.73
N ARG A 144 -3.10 19.61 4.59
CA ARG A 144 -1.68 19.88 4.86
C ARG A 144 -1.13 19.16 6.07
N GLY A 145 -2.00 18.48 6.84
CA GLY A 145 -1.62 17.76 8.04
C GLY A 145 -1.19 16.33 7.77
N GLN A 146 -0.86 15.63 8.86
CA GLN A 146 -0.40 14.24 8.81
C GLN A 146 -1.49 13.31 8.28
N ASN A 147 -1.03 12.33 7.52
CA ASN A 147 -1.84 11.31 6.91
C ASN A 147 -2.15 10.15 7.89
N TRP A 148 -3.33 9.58 7.75
CA TRP A 148 -3.68 8.28 8.31
C TRP A 148 -3.89 7.28 7.17
N TRP A 149 -3.27 6.11 7.27
CA TRP A 149 -3.43 5.06 6.27
C TRP A 149 -3.93 3.77 6.89
N CYS A 150 -4.94 3.19 6.28
CA CYS A 150 -5.52 1.92 6.69
C CYS A 150 -5.92 1.07 5.48
N VAL A 151 -6.61 -0.05 5.73
CA VAL A 151 -7.21 -0.92 4.70
C VAL A 151 -8.69 -1.04 5.02
N VAL A 152 -9.54 -0.57 4.10
CA VAL A 152 -10.99 -0.64 4.25
C VAL A 152 -11.55 -1.97 3.73
N PHE A 153 -10.86 -2.59 2.77
CA PHE A 153 -11.21 -3.91 2.27
C PHE A 153 -9.97 -4.75 1.96
N PRO A 154 -9.87 -6.01 2.44
CA PRO A 154 -10.68 -6.54 3.55
C PRO A 154 -10.48 -5.69 4.82
N PRO A 155 -11.40 -5.74 5.81
CA PRO A 155 -11.33 -4.89 6.99
C PRO A 155 -10.16 -5.30 7.89
N LEU A 156 -8.99 -4.70 7.67
CA LEU A 156 -7.77 -4.92 8.47
C LEU A 156 -7.51 -3.79 9.47
N CYS A 157 -8.41 -2.81 9.56
CA CYS A 157 -8.28 -1.66 10.47
C CYS A 157 -8.77 -1.95 11.89
N THR A 158 -9.60 -2.95 12.06
CA THR A 158 -10.10 -3.38 13.36
C THR A 158 -9.24 -4.53 13.88
N SER A 159 -8.76 -4.41 15.09
CA SER A 159 -7.68 -5.16 15.75
C SER A 159 -7.89 -6.67 15.97
N ALA A 160 -8.63 -7.37 15.14
CA ALA A 160 -8.86 -8.80 15.27
C ALA A 160 -9.01 -9.50 13.92
N VAL A 161 -7.96 -9.54 13.12
CA VAL A 161 -7.93 -10.46 11.99
C VAL A 161 -7.49 -11.84 12.48
N THR A 162 -8.44 -12.63 12.93
CA THR A 162 -8.22 -14.04 13.33
C THR A 162 -8.51 -15.00 12.18
N GLU A 163 -9.06 -14.54 11.06
CA GLU A 163 -9.30 -15.36 9.87
C GLU A 163 -8.97 -14.59 8.59
N PRO A 164 -8.52 -15.27 7.50
CA PRO A 164 -8.26 -14.59 6.23
C PRO A 164 -9.57 -14.02 5.68
N ALA A 165 -9.74 -12.72 5.85
CA ALA A 165 -10.92 -12.00 5.42
C ALA A 165 -10.87 -11.74 3.90
N GLY A 166 -11.97 -12.01 3.21
CA GLY A 166 -12.29 -11.46 1.91
C GLY A 166 -11.27 -11.63 0.78
N GLY A 167 -11.04 -12.85 0.28
CA GLY A 167 -10.29 -13.06 -0.96
C GLY A 167 -8.76 -13.06 -0.84
N LEU A 168 -8.20 -12.93 0.37
CA LEU A 168 -6.77 -13.13 0.63
C LEU A 168 -6.47 -14.63 0.77
N THR A 169 -5.39 -15.09 0.15
CA THR A 169 -4.90 -16.46 0.25
C THR A 169 -3.87 -16.59 1.38
N ASP A 170 -3.56 -17.82 1.81
CA ASP A 170 -2.49 -18.08 2.78
C ASP A 170 -1.14 -17.52 2.32
N ASP A 171 -0.88 -17.50 1.01
CA ASP A 171 0.33 -16.91 0.45
C ASP A 171 0.31 -15.37 0.55
N ASP A 172 -0.84 -14.72 0.38
CA ASP A 172 -0.99 -13.27 0.61
C ASP A 172 -0.76 -12.95 2.08
N MET A 173 -1.31 -13.76 3.00
CA MET A 173 -1.10 -13.59 4.44
C MET A 173 0.36 -13.76 4.85
N ARG A 174 1.11 -14.68 4.24
CA ARG A 174 2.56 -14.82 4.47
C ARG A 174 3.35 -13.60 3.98
N VAL A 175 2.89 -12.92 2.93
CA VAL A 175 3.53 -11.67 2.43
C VAL A 175 3.23 -10.51 3.37
N ILE A 176 2.04 -10.49 3.98
CA ILE A 176 1.58 -9.44 4.87
C ILE A 176 2.13 -9.62 6.29
N ALA A 177 2.17 -10.87 6.79
CA ALA A 177 2.58 -11.17 8.17
C ALA A 177 3.99 -10.66 8.47
N LEU A 178 4.16 -10.09 9.66
CA LEU A 178 5.45 -9.64 10.20
C LEU A 178 6.29 -10.86 10.64
N ASP A 179 6.60 -11.79 9.73
CA ASP A 179 7.59 -12.81 10.07
C ASP A 179 9.02 -12.27 9.81
N GLY A 180 9.75 -12.17 10.88
CA GLY A 180 10.80 -11.18 11.20
C GLY A 180 12.11 -11.27 10.45
N SER A 181 12.31 -11.90 9.29
CA SER A 181 13.70 -12.10 8.86
C SER A 181 14.07 -11.89 7.39
N GLY A 182 13.14 -11.67 6.48
CA GLY A 182 13.52 -11.62 5.06
C GLY A 182 12.93 -10.49 4.22
N TYR A 183 11.80 -9.96 4.60
CA TYR A 183 10.99 -9.08 3.74
C TYR A 183 11.37 -7.60 3.77
N VAL A 184 12.06 -7.13 4.82
CA VAL A 184 12.44 -5.70 4.97
C VAL A 184 13.37 -5.23 3.86
N LEU A 185 14.35 -6.05 3.47
CA LEU A 185 15.28 -5.73 2.36
C LEU A 185 14.56 -5.72 1.01
N ARG A 186 13.57 -6.59 0.84
CA ARG A 186 12.78 -6.74 -0.37
C ARG A 186 11.86 -5.54 -0.59
N PHE A 187 11.18 -5.08 0.45
CA PHE A 187 10.33 -3.89 0.40
C PHE A 187 11.13 -2.63 0.12
N ARG A 188 12.34 -2.50 0.69
CA ARG A 188 13.22 -1.36 0.44
C ARG A 188 13.67 -1.27 -1.02
N ALA A 189 13.95 -2.39 -1.67
CA ALA A 189 14.30 -2.41 -3.09
C ALA A 189 13.12 -1.99 -3.98
N MET A 190 11.88 -2.33 -3.58
CA MET A 190 10.66 -1.93 -4.29
C MET A 190 10.32 -0.46 -4.08
N GLU A 191 10.58 0.10 -2.91
CA GLU A 191 10.47 1.55 -2.64
C GLU A 191 11.41 2.34 -3.56
N LEU A 192 12.69 1.96 -3.62
CA LEU A 192 13.67 2.59 -4.49
C LEU A 192 13.30 2.48 -5.98
N TRP A 193 12.71 1.36 -6.38
CA TRP A 193 12.22 1.19 -7.74
C TRP A 193 10.99 2.05 -8.03
N GLY A 194 10.08 2.20 -7.06
CA GLY A 194 8.93 3.10 -7.15
C GLY A 194 9.36 4.56 -7.30
N GLU A 195 10.26 5.02 -6.43
CA GLU A 195 10.83 6.38 -6.48
C GLU A 195 11.57 6.66 -7.81
N LEU A 196 12.35 5.68 -8.31
CA LEU A 196 13.02 5.78 -9.60
C LEU A 196 12.01 5.87 -10.75
N ARG A 197 10.97 5.09 -10.73
CA ARG A 197 9.93 5.10 -11.76
C ARG A 197 9.16 6.42 -11.77
N ASP A 198 8.78 6.95 -10.59
CA ASP A 198 8.10 8.23 -10.48
C ASP A 198 8.97 9.41 -10.98
N LEU A 199 10.31 9.28 -10.88
CA LEU A 199 11.27 10.22 -11.48
C LEU A 199 11.31 10.16 -13.02
N PHE A 200 10.99 9.01 -13.61
CA PHE A 200 11.00 8.82 -15.07
C PHE A 200 9.64 9.04 -15.72
N ASP A 201 8.54 8.76 -15.01
CA ASP A 201 7.17 8.91 -15.52
C ASP A 201 6.64 10.35 -15.36
N GLY A 202 7.41 11.27 -14.76
CA GLY A 202 7.24 12.71 -14.57
C GLY A 202 5.88 13.28 -14.93
N ASP A 203 4.94 13.21 -14.00
CA ASP A 203 3.90 14.20 -13.67
C ASP A 203 3.06 13.73 -12.46
#